data_8ec7d69b1de916fd5b3e7ea96b46d28b
#
_entry.id   8ec7d69b1de916fd5b3e7ea96b46d28b
#
_cell.length_a   1.000
_cell.length_b   1.000
_cell.length_c   1.000
_cell.angle_alpha   90.00
_cell.angle_beta   90.00
_cell.angle_gamma   90.00
#
_symmetry.space_group_name_H-M   'P 1'
#
loop_
_entity.id
_entity.type
_entity.pdbx_description
1 polymer ?
#
loop_
_entity_poly.entity_id
_entity_poly.type
_entity_poly.pdbx_seq_one_letter_code
_entity_poly.pdbx_strand_id
1 'polypeptide(L)'
;LAKYNTYLDISERKVLLRTFDILFLIIALWSAYQYLEFSYFNFSKPQILNWFLLLVFYYILFGEIFQLYNLDVSSNRYLIVRSTVLTAFSTTIFYIFTPYISPELPDNRLQIVYFFLILTIPIIIWRFIYSSVIFSPKYFKSILLIGSSESLETLFNYIKDDNFHCISNYISDKEIEGIQGFINIDSFSLTSLLQDKTITEVVVSDKGFTQEKIDYLNRELISNFKKGVNIVSYESFYENVTLRVPKEYLNHNFYKNLNFSQNNSNRFYLFGLRFLDILISLLGLLVFIGILPIVILGNIMANRGPLFYTQTRVGQNTENFTIYKLRSMIKNAEVNGAVWANKNDSRITSFGKFLRNTRLDEFPQFFNILKGDMSLIGPRPERPEFVKSLEAQIPFYSIRHVVRPGLTGWAQVNYPYANTIEEQETKLRYDLYYIKERDTLMDFKILIKTITTVLFYRGQ
;
A
#
# COMPACT_ATOMS: atom_id res chain seq x y z
N LEU A 1 8.41 24.63 32.51
CA LEU A 1 8.68 24.45 31.08
C LEU A 1 8.34 23.00 30.74
N ALA A 2 7.16 22.77 30.13
CA ALA A 2 6.76 21.48 29.63
C ALA A 2 7.80 21.01 28.59
N LYS A 3 8.51 19.92 28.89
CA LYS A 3 9.28 19.20 27.85
C LYS A 3 8.28 18.63 26.88
N TYR A 4 8.14 19.23 25.71
CA TYR A 4 7.43 18.62 24.60
C TYR A 4 8.14 17.30 24.24
N ASN A 5 7.46 16.21 24.39
CA ASN A 5 7.91 14.94 23.82
C ASN A 5 7.81 15.10 22.30
N THR A 6 8.94 15.31 21.64
CA THR A 6 9.02 15.39 20.19
C THR A 6 9.02 13.97 19.63
N TYR A 7 7.83 13.40 19.42
CA TYR A 7 7.68 12.24 18.54
C TYR A 7 7.23 12.74 17.17
N LEU A 8 7.58 11.99 16.14
CA LEU A 8 7.16 12.27 14.77
C LEU A 8 6.25 11.15 14.30
N ASP A 9 5.08 11.49 13.85
CA ASP A 9 4.16 10.53 13.21
C ASP A 9 4.76 9.95 11.93
N ILE A 10 4.29 8.77 11.54
CA ILE A 10 4.69 8.11 10.27
C ILE A 10 4.45 9.04 9.08
N SER A 11 3.33 9.76 9.07
CA SER A 11 3.01 10.76 8.03
C SER A 11 3.99 11.93 8.04
N GLU A 12 4.31 12.47 9.20
CA GLU A 12 5.25 13.59 9.38
C GLU A 12 6.66 13.20 8.94
N ARG A 13 7.11 11.98 9.28
CA ARG A 13 8.41 11.45 8.82
C ARG A 13 8.47 11.34 7.30
N LYS A 14 7.40 10.89 6.65
CA LYS A 14 7.34 10.82 5.19
C LYS A 14 7.33 12.20 4.54
N VAL A 15 6.60 13.17 5.11
CA VAL A 15 6.62 14.55 4.65
C VAL A 15 8.01 15.15 4.82
N LEU A 16 8.63 14.97 5.99
CA LEU A 16 9.99 15.43 6.27
C LEU A 16 10.99 14.85 5.23
N LEU A 17 10.95 13.55 4.99
CA LEU A 17 11.83 12.93 4.00
C LEU A 17 11.67 13.53 2.60
N ARG A 18 10.41 13.73 2.13
CA ARG A 18 10.15 14.34 0.81
C ARG A 18 10.63 15.78 0.75
N THR A 19 10.34 16.57 1.80
CA THR A 19 10.72 17.99 1.86
C THR A 19 12.23 18.16 1.86
N PHE A 20 12.95 17.38 2.66
CA PHE A 20 14.41 17.45 2.68
C PHE A 20 15.06 16.88 1.41
N ASP A 21 14.51 15.83 0.80
CA ASP A 21 15.01 15.37 -0.50
C ASP A 21 14.93 16.47 -1.54
N ILE A 22 13.78 17.17 -1.65
CA ILE A 22 13.61 18.31 -2.56
C ILE A 22 14.60 19.43 -2.22
N LEU A 23 14.76 19.76 -0.96
CA LEU A 23 15.70 20.80 -0.49
C LEU A 23 17.15 20.45 -0.90
N PHE A 24 17.58 19.22 -0.63
CA PHE A 24 18.93 18.77 -0.99
C PHE A 24 19.14 18.70 -2.50
N LEU A 25 18.11 18.34 -3.28
CA LEU A 25 18.16 18.41 -4.75
C LEU A 25 18.36 19.84 -5.24
N ILE A 26 17.61 20.82 -4.70
CA ILE A 26 17.76 22.22 -5.07
C ILE A 26 19.20 22.69 -4.77
N ILE A 27 19.67 22.45 -3.55
CA ILE A 27 21.00 22.85 -3.11
C ILE A 27 22.07 22.22 -3.99
N ALA A 28 21.95 20.93 -4.30
CA ALA A 28 22.93 20.20 -5.11
C ALA A 28 22.96 20.70 -6.55
N LEU A 29 21.80 20.92 -7.19
CA LEU A 29 21.71 21.48 -8.54
C LEU A 29 22.26 22.89 -8.60
N TRP A 30 21.92 23.73 -7.64
CA TRP A 30 22.44 25.10 -7.56
C TRP A 30 23.96 25.13 -7.35
N SER A 31 24.48 24.30 -6.44
CA SER A 31 25.93 24.18 -6.19
C SER A 31 26.67 23.66 -7.42
N ALA A 32 26.10 22.67 -8.12
CA ALA A 32 26.70 22.16 -9.35
C ALA A 32 26.74 23.21 -10.46
N TYR A 33 25.66 23.99 -10.61
CA TYR A 33 25.62 25.10 -11.55
C TYR A 33 26.69 26.19 -11.25
N GLN A 34 26.92 26.51 -9.98
CA GLN A 34 27.86 27.54 -9.57
C GLN A 34 29.32 27.10 -9.61
N TYR A 35 29.62 25.83 -9.26
CA TYR A 35 31.01 25.41 -8.96
C TYR A 35 31.52 24.29 -9.88
N LEU A 36 30.65 23.56 -10.62
CA LEU A 36 31.03 22.39 -11.42
C LEU A 36 30.82 22.59 -12.93
N GLU A 37 30.61 23.84 -13.40
CA GLU A 37 30.28 24.13 -14.80
C GLU A 37 29.12 23.30 -15.37
N PHE A 38 28.19 22.92 -14.49
CA PHE A 38 27.03 22.13 -14.86
C PHE A 38 26.01 23.00 -15.61
N SER A 39 25.96 22.88 -16.91
CA SER A 39 25.14 23.74 -17.78
C SER A 39 23.78 23.16 -18.14
N TYR A 40 23.56 21.85 -17.97
CA TYR A 40 22.31 21.18 -18.36
C TYR A 40 21.09 21.78 -17.64
N PHE A 41 21.22 22.09 -16.34
CA PHE A 41 20.16 22.71 -15.55
C PHE A 41 20.54 24.16 -15.22
N ASN A 42 20.21 25.08 -16.16
CA ASN A 42 20.63 26.47 -16.07
C ASN A 42 19.62 27.34 -15.30
N PHE A 43 20.05 27.87 -14.16
CA PHE A 43 19.21 28.68 -13.27
C PHE A 43 18.88 30.08 -13.83
N SER A 44 19.57 30.54 -14.86
CA SER A 44 19.31 31.85 -15.47
C SER A 44 18.20 31.84 -16.54
N LYS A 45 17.67 30.66 -16.88
CA LYS A 45 16.62 30.53 -17.90
C LYS A 45 15.24 30.81 -17.34
N PRO A 46 14.33 31.47 -18.05
CA PRO A 46 13.00 31.80 -17.60
C PRO A 46 12.13 30.54 -17.34
N GLN A 47 12.44 29.39 -18.00
CA GLN A 47 11.73 28.12 -17.87
C GLN A 47 12.13 27.31 -16.62
N ILE A 48 13.07 27.82 -15.80
CA ILE A 48 13.62 27.10 -14.63
C ILE A 48 12.56 26.52 -13.71
N LEU A 49 11.47 27.24 -13.49
CA LEU A 49 10.38 26.81 -12.62
C LEU A 49 9.69 25.54 -13.17
N ASN A 50 9.39 25.53 -14.48
CA ASN A 50 8.76 24.37 -15.13
C ASN A 50 9.69 23.16 -15.10
N TRP A 51 10.99 23.38 -15.39
CA TRP A 51 12.00 22.33 -15.31
C TRP A 51 12.11 21.72 -13.93
N PHE A 52 12.08 22.59 -12.92
CA PHE A 52 12.15 22.15 -11.52
C PHE A 52 10.88 21.41 -11.08
N LEU A 53 9.70 21.92 -11.41
CA LEU A 53 8.42 21.25 -11.09
C LEU A 53 8.34 19.85 -11.73
N LEU A 54 8.74 19.72 -12.99
CA LEU A 54 8.80 18.44 -13.68
C LEU A 54 9.79 17.48 -13.01
N LEU A 55 10.98 17.97 -12.63
CA LEU A 55 11.99 17.19 -11.94
C LEU A 55 11.46 16.65 -10.59
N VAL A 56 10.89 17.54 -9.78
CA VAL A 56 10.31 17.17 -8.49
C VAL A 56 9.18 16.16 -8.65
N PHE A 57 8.31 16.36 -9.64
CA PHE A 57 7.23 15.43 -9.94
C PHE A 57 7.79 14.03 -10.25
N TYR A 58 8.74 13.89 -11.16
CA TYR A 58 9.33 12.59 -11.47
C TYR A 58 10.09 12.00 -10.31
N TYR A 59 10.84 12.80 -9.55
CA TYR A 59 11.61 12.32 -8.43
C TYR A 59 10.71 11.76 -7.30
N ILE A 60 9.60 12.44 -6.99
CA ILE A 60 8.62 11.96 -6.01
C ILE A 60 7.89 10.72 -6.55
N LEU A 61 7.44 10.74 -7.81
CA LEU A 61 6.73 9.62 -8.42
C LEU A 61 7.58 8.33 -8.39
N PHE A 62 8.82 8.40 -8.88
CA PHE A 62 9.71 7.25 -8.86
C PHE A 62 10.18 6.91 -7.45
N GLY A 63 10.31 7.90 -6.55
CA GLY A 63 10.57 7.67 -5.14
C GLY A 63 9.48 6.83 -4.46
N GLU A 64 8.22 7.06 -4.77
CA GLU A 64 7.11 6.21 -4.29
C GLU A 64 7.16 4.82 -4.94
N ILE A 65 7.37 4.73 -6.25
CA ILE A 65 7.46 3.46 -6.99
C ILE A 65 8.59 2.57 -6.44
N PHE A 66 9.77 3.13 -6.19
CA PHE A 66 10.92 2.39 -5.66
C PHE A 66 10.99 2.37 -4.13
N GLN A 67 9.90 2.77 -3.46
CA GLN A 67 9.75 2.71 -2.00
C GLN A 67 10.79 3.57 -1.23
N LEU A 68 11.32 4.62 -1.85
CA LEU A 68 12.30 5.51 -1.21
C LEU A 68 11.73 6.18 0.06
N TYR A 69 10.42 6.42 0.11
CA TYR A 69 9.69 7.00 1.23
C TYR A 69 9.07 5.98 2.18
N ASN A 70 9.37 4.69 2.00
CA ASN A 70 9.02 3.67 2.98
C ASN A 70 10.01 3.74 4.15
N LEU A 71 9.48 3.83 5.37
CA LEU A 71 10.31 3.95 6.57
C LEU A 71 11.14 2.69 6.86
N ASP A 72 10.64 1.51 6.50
CA ASP A 72 11.41 0.25 6.60
C ASP A 72 12.66 0.28 5.72
N VAL A 73 12.55 0.86 4.52
CA VAL A 73 13.68 1.09 3.62
C VAL A 73 14.65 2.08 4.24
N SER A 74 14.15 3.10 4.94
CA SER A 74 14.97 4.13 5.59
C SER A 74 15.78 3.61 6.79
N SER A 75 15.48 2.42 7.30
CA SER A 75 16.26 1.76 8.36
C SER A 75 17.49 0.98 7.84
N ASN A 76 17.50 0.60 6.57
CA ASN A 76 18.51 -0.28 5.98
C ASN A 76 19.34 0.46 4.92
N ARG A 77 20.65 0.61 5.17
CA ARG A 77 21.58 1.34 4.28
C ARG A 77 21.61 0.81 2.85
N TYR A 78 21.59 -0.51 2.66
CA TYR A 78 21.57 -1.12 1.33
C TYR A 78 20.29 -0.76 0.57
N LEU A 79 19.14 -0.84 1.24
CA LEU A 79 17.86 -0.50 0.64
C LEU A 79 17.77 0.99 0.31
N ILE A 80 18.33 1.87 1.14
CA ILE A 80 18.43 3.31 0.87
C ILE A 80 19.19 3.53 -0.45
N VAL A 81 20.40 2.97 -0.59
CA VAL A 81 21.21 3.12 -1.81
C VAL A 81 20.48 2.60 -3.03
N ARG A 82 19.95 1.38 -2.96
CA ARG A 82 19.20 0.75 -4.06
C ARG A 82 18.00 1.61 -4.50
N SER A 83 17.16 2.03 -3.57
CA SER A 83 15.96 2.83 -3.88
C SER A 83 16.33 4.21 -4.43
N THR A 84 17.35 4.87 -3.87
CA THR A 84 17.81 6.18 -4.36
C THR A 84 18.39 6.09 -5.76
N VAL A 85 19.24 5.10 -6.04
CA VAL A 85 19.83 4.89 -7.38
C VAL A 85 18.74 4.62 -8.41
N LEU A 86 17.78 3.72 -8.12
CA LEU A 86 16.67 3.43 -9.03
C LEU A 86 15.78 4.65 -9.27
N THR A 87 15.50 5.43 -8.23
CA THR A 87 14.73 6.68 -8.33
C THR A 87 15.44 7.69 -9.22
N ALA A 88 16.71 7.97 -8.94
CA ALA A 88 17.50 8.93 -9.71
C ALA A 88 17.69 8.50 -11.16
N PHE A 89 17.96 7.22 -11.41
CA PHE A 89 18.12 6.66 -12.77
C PHE A 89 16.83 6.81 -13.59
N SER A 90 15.69 6.38 -13.04
CA SER A 90 14.40 6.50 -13.72
C SER A 90 14.01 7.97 -13.92
N THR A 91 14.23 8.82 -12.92
CA THR A 91 14.00 10.25 -13.04
C THR A 91 14.83 10.84 -14.18
N THR A 92 16.13 10.52 -14.24
CA THR A 92 17.02 11.02 -15.30
C THR A 92 16.52 10.60 -16.68
N ILE A 93 16.17 9.33 -16.88
CA ILE A 93 15.67 8.82 -18.16
C ILE A 93 14.40 9.56 -18.56
N PHE A 94 13.37 9.54 -17.72
CA PHE A 94 12.09 10.14 -18.06
C PHE A 94 12.19 11.65 -18.25
N TYR A 95 13.05 12.32 -17.48
CA TYR A 95 13.30 13.76 -17.61
C TYR A 95 13.89 14.11 -18.97
N ILE A 96 14.87 13.32 -19.47
CA ILE A 96 15.48 13.50 -20.78
C ILE A 96 14.48 13.23 -21.92
N PHE A 97 13.59 12.25 -21.74
CA PHE A 97 12.59 11.89 -22.74
C PHE A 97 11.31 12.74 -22.69
N THR A 98 11.31 13.85 -21.96
CA THR A 98 10.19 14.80 -21.92
C THR A 98 10.57 16.12 -22.64
N PRO A 99 10.70 16.12 -23.97
CA PRO A 99 11.10 17.30 -24.71
C PRO A 99 10.09 18.44 -24.52
N TYR A 100 10.52 19.67 -24.72
CA TYR A 100 9.74 20.93 -24.56
C TYR A 100 9.45 21.36 -23.11
N ILE A 101 9.34 20.44 -22.16
CA ILE A 101 9.07 20.76 -20.73
C ILE A 101 10.36 20.62 -19.90
N SER A 102 11.30 19.76 -20.33
CA SER A 102 12.65 19.65 -19.75
C SER A 102 13.67 20.47 -20.55
N PRO A 103 14.90 20.71 -20.00
CA PRO A 103 15.97 21.34 -20.76
C PRO A 103 16.34 20.57 -22.04
N GLU A 104 16.83 21.30 -23.05
CA GLU A 104 17.41 20.68 -24.24
C GLU A 104 18.60 19.79 -23.87
N LEU A 105 18.80 18.73 -24.63
CA LEU A 105 19.92 17.82 -24.41
C LEU A 105 21.23 18.54 -24.51
N PRO A 106 22.16 18.37 -23.57
CA PRO A 106 23.43 19.05 -23.60
C PRO A 106 24.34 18.48 -24.71
N ASP A 107 25.14 19.34 -25.35
CA ASP A 107 26.12 18.93 -26.33
C ASP A 107 27.14 17.93 -25.77
N ASN A 108 27.57 18.18 -24.54
CA ASN A 108 28.40 17.24 -23.79
C ASN A 108 27.55 16.23 -23.02
N ARG A 109 27.53 14.99 -23.50
CA ARG A 109 26.75 13.88 -22.88
C ARG A 109 27.15 13.56 -21.45
N LEU A 110 28.36 13.91 -21.01
CA LEU A 110 28.80 13.75 -19.60
C LEU A 110 27.95 14.58 -18.64
N GLN A 111 27.32 15.66 -19.09
CA GLN A 111 26.37 16.43 -18.27
C GLN A 111 25.17 15.59 -17.78
N ILE A 112 24.77 14.57 -18.54
CA ILE A 112 23.70 13.64 -18.15
C ILE A 112 24.17 12.74 -16.99
N VAL A 113 25.42 12.30 -17.05
CA VAL A 113 26.02 11.51 -15.95
C VAL A 113 26.13 12.38 -14.69
N TYR A 114 26.59 13.64 -14.83
CA TYR A 114 26.63 14.57 -13.70
C TYR A 114 25.24 14.83 -13.14
N PHE A 115 24.23 14.99 -13.99
CA PHE A 115 22.84 15.14 -13.54
C PHE A 115 22.38 13.95 -12.69
N PHE A 116 22.61 12.73 -13.18
CA PHE A 116 22.31 11.50 -12.41
C PHE A 116 23.04 11.46 -11.07
N LEU A 117 24.33 11.80 -11.02
CA LEU A 117 25.12 11.82 -9.78
C LEU A 117 24.63 12.89 -8.80
N ILE A 118 24.26 14.08 -9.29
CA ILE A 118 23.68 15.16 -8.50
C ILE A 118 22.35 14.75 -7.89
N LEU A 119 21.53 13.97 -8.59
CA LEU A 119 20.28 13.44 -8.05
C LEU A 119 20.51 12.29 -7.04
N THR A 120 21.66 11.64 -7.06
CA THR A 120 21.93 10.43 -6.29
C THR A 120 22.72 10.69 -5.02
N ILE A 121 23.90 11.29 -5.14
CA ILE A 121 24.88 11.38 -4.05
C ILE A 121 24.38 12.20 -2.85
N PRO A 122 23.87 13.42 -3.02
CA PRO A 122 23.41 14.24 -1.89
C PRO A 122 22.26 13.58 -1.11
N ILE A 123 21.37 12.89 -1.83
CA ILE A 123 20.25 12.20 -1.21
C ILE A 123 20.72 10.98 -0.41
N ILE A 124 21.67 10.19 -0.90
CA ILE A 124 22.25 9.08 -0.13
C ILE A 124 22.88 9.60 1.16
N ILE A 125 23.67 10.69 1.09
CA ILE A 125 24.32 11.29 2.26
C ILE A 125 23.26 11.76 3.27
N TRP A 126 22.26 12.51 2.80
CA TRP A 126 21.16 12.96 3.67
C TRP A 126 20.43 11.78 4.32
N ARG A 127 20.09 10.75 3.54
CA ARG A 127 19.38 9.57 4.02
C ARG A 127 20.17 8.76 5.05
N PHE A 128 21.50 8.72 4.93
CA PHE A 128 22.35 8.10 5.95
C PHE A 128 22.35 8.92 7.25
N ILE A 129 22.38 10.25 7.16
CA ILE A 129 22.24 11.13 8.33
C ILE A 129 20.86 10.93 8.97
N TYR A 130 19.79 10.93 8.18
CA TYR A 130 18.44 10.66 8.65
C TYR A 130 18.34 9.31 9.39
N SER A 131 18.84 8.24 8.78
CA SER A 131 18.84 6.91 9.37
C SER A 131 19.59 6.85 10.71
N SER A 132 20.67 7.61 10.85
CA SER A 132 21.49 7.59 12.08
C SER A 132 20.95 8.50 13.20
N VAL A 133 20.29 9.60 12.85
CA VAL A 133 19.87 10.65 13.81
C VAL A 133 18.38 10.57 14.11
N ILE A 134 17.53 10.58 13.09
CA ILE A 134 16.08 10.72 13.23
C ILE A 134 15.39 9.35 13.41
N PHE A 135 15.99 8.29 12.93
CA PHE A 135 15.51 6.91 13.12
C PHE A 135 15.88 6.35 14.51
N SER A 136 15.90 7.20 15.54
CA SER A 136 16.21 6.79 16.92
C SER A 136 14.93 6.35 17.65
N PRO A 137 14.99 5.33 18.53
CA PRO A 137 13.83 4.88 19.33
C PRO A 137 13.12 5.98 20.12
N LYS A 138 13.84 7.04 20.49
CA LYS A 138 13.26 8.19 21.24
C LYS A 138 12.18 8.95 20.46
N TYR A 139 12.09 8.77 19.14
CA TYR A 139 11.07 9.42 18.29
C TYR A 139 9.93 8.45 17.92
N PHE A 140 9.93 7.23 18.43
CA PHE A 140 8.84 6.28 18.20
C PHE A 140 7.66 6.60 19.11
N LYS A 141 6.46 6.21 18.65
CA LYS A 141 5.28 6.31 19.50
C LYS A 141 5.39 5.31 20.65
N SER A 142 5.29 5.81 21.85
CA SER A 142 5.16 4.99 23.05
C SER A 142 3.69 4.84 23.38
N ILE A 143 3.18 3.61 23.36
CA ILE A 143 1.76 3.29 23.43
C ILE A 143 1.45 2.64 24.78
N LEU A 144 0.36 3.08 25.39
CA LEU A 144 -0.32 2.38 26.47
C LEU A 144 -1.53 1.64 25.91
N LEU A 145 -1.58 0.33 26.06
CA LEU A 145 -2.73 -0.49 25.65
C LEU A 145 -3.67 -0.73 26.84
N ILE A 146 -4.96 -0.58 26.63
CA ILE A 146 -6.00 -0.87 27.64
C ILE A 146 -7.05 -1.77 27.01
N GLY A 147 -7.27 -2.96 27.57
CA GLY A 147 -8.27 -3.90 27.04
C GLY A 147 -8.19 -5.29 27.67
N SER A 148 -9.11 -6.16 27.29
CA SER A 148 -9.04 -7.57 27.70
C SER A 148 -7.80 -8.26 27.14
N SER A 149 -7.27 -9.24 27.86
CA SER A 149 -6.09 -10.02 27.46
C SER A 149 -6.19 -10.57 26.03
N GLU A 150 -7.35 -11.13 25.67
CA GLU A 150 -7.59 -11.69 24.33
C GLU A 150 -7.49 -10.63 23.19
N SER A 151 -8.09 -9.45 23.41
CA SER A 151 -8.03 -8.35 22.44
C SER A 151 -6.61 -7.82 22.27
N LEU A 152 -5.90 -7.64 23.39
CA LEU A 152 -4.55 -7.10 23.40
C LEU A 152 -3.52 -8.08 22.82
N GLU A 153 -3.64 -9.38 23.09
CA GLU A 153 -2.77 -10.41 22.52
C GLU A 153 -2.85 -10.43 21.00
N THR A 154 -4.06 -10.32 20.45
CA THR A 154 -4.26 -10.22 19.01
C THR A 154 -3.53 -9.01 18.43
N LEU A 155 -3.68 -7.83 19.04
CA LEU A 155 -3.04 -6.61 18.61
C LEU A 155 -1.52 -6.68 18.74
N PHE A 156 -1.02 -7.22 19.85
CA PHE A 156 0.39 -7.39 20.10
C PHE A 156 1.08 -8.24 19.02
N ASN A 157 0.45 -9.33 18.60
CA ASN A 157 0.99 -10.19 17.54
C ASN A 157 1.18 -9.46 16.19
N TYR A 158 0.47 -8.35 15.96
CA TYR A 158 0.67 -7.50 14.78
C TYR A 158 1.72 -6.40 15.00
N ILE A 159 1.88 -5.91 16.23
CA ILE A 159 2.78 -4.80 16.55
C ILE A 159 4.19 -5.26 16.87
N LYS A 160 4.39 -6.49 17.38
CA LYS A 160 5.70 -6.98 17.85
C LYS A 160 6.82 -6.86 16.82
N ASP A 161 6.50 -6.97 15.53
CA ASP A 161 7.44 -6.85 14.42
C ASP A 161 7.45 -5.43 13.81
N ASP A 162 6.68 -4.50 14.39
CA ASP A 162 6.61 -3.10 13.93
C ASP A 162 7.71 -2.28 14.60
N ASN A 163 8.58 -1.70 13.77
CA ASN A 163 9.69 -0.87 14.22
C ASN A 163 9.28 0.56 14.63
N PHE A 164 7.99 0.93 14.55
CA PHE A 164 7.53 2.30 14.73
C PHE A 164 6.73 2.53 16.00
N HIS A 165 6.24 1.47 16.63
CA HIS A 165 5.45 1.51 17.84
C HIS A 165 6.17 0.77 18.98
N CYS A 166 6.29 1.41 20.12
CA CYS A 166 6.85 0.82 21.33
C CYS A 166 5.73 0.71 22.38
N ILE A 167 5.41 -0.51 22.78
CA ILE A 167 4.47 -0.72 23.89
C ILE A 167 5.24 -0.47 25.19
N SER A 168 4.86 0.58 25.92
CA SER A 168 5.47 0.88 27.22
C SER A 168 4.84 0.04 28.34
N ASN A 169 3.52 0.03 28.39
CA ASN A 169 2.74 -0.68 29.40
C ASN A 169 1.42 -1.15 28.79
N TYR A 170 0.77 -2.11 29.43
CA TYR A 170 -0.59 -2.48 29.12
C TYR A 170 -1.42 -2.75 30.39
N ILE A 171 -2.70 -2.39 30.32
CA ILE A 171 -3.68 -2.57 31.38
C ILE A 171 -4.67 -3.63 30.93
N SER A 172 -4.75 -4.72 31.67
CA SER A 172 -5.55 -5.90 31.30
C SER A 172 -6.10 -6.61 32.53
N ASP A 173 -7.02 -7.52 32.32
CA ASP A 173 -7.57 -8.44 33.32
C ASP A 173 -6.57 -9.54 33.72
N LYS A 174 -5.66 -9.90 32.80
CA LYS A 174 -4.65 -10.94 33.03
C LYS A 174 -3.33 -10.54 32.36
N GLU A 175 -2.24 -11.07 32.89
CA GLU A 175 -0.93 -10.96 32.27
C GLU A 175 -0.89 -11.74 30.95
N ILE A 176 -0.30 -11.13 29.92
CA ILE A 176 -0.13 -11.71 28.58
C ILE A 176 1.32 -12.18 28.47
N GLU A 177 1.52 -13.44 28.14
CA GLU A 177 2.85 -14.03 28.00
C GLU A 177 3.67 -13.34 26.89
N GLY A 178 4.90 -12.97 27.21
CA GLY A 178 5.82 -12.30 26.28
C GLY A 178 5.68 -10.79 26.16
N ILE A 179 4.75 -10.15 26.91
CA ILE A 179 4.63 -8.68 26.95
C ILE A 179 5.04 -8.16 28.33
N GLN A 180 5.97 -7.19 28.35
CA GLN A 180 6.37 -6.53 29.60
C GLN A 180 5.48 -5.34 29.92
N GLY A 181 5.45 -4.95 31.19
CA GLY A 181 4.71 -3.76 31.64
C GLY A 181 3.23 -4.01 31.94
N PHE A 182 2.89 -5.21 32.44
CA PHE A 182 1.53 -5.54 32.90
C PHE A 182 1.09 -4.67 34.08
N ILE A 183 -0.14 -4.20 34.00
CA ILE A 183 -0.83 -3.47 35.07
C ILE A 183 -2.24 -4.03 35.17
N ASN A 184 -2.64 -4.41 36.38
CA ASN A 184 -3.99 -4.96 36.61
C ASN A 184 -5.03 -3.84 36.47
N ILE A 185 -6.13 -4.10 35.74
CA ILE A 185 -7.25 -3.17 35.54
C ILE A 185 -7.99 -2.80 36.81
N ASP A 186 -7.90 -3.60 37.86
CA ASP A 186 -8.59 -3.32 39.11
C ASP A 186 -7.82 -2.37 40.05
N SER A 187 -6.55 -2.08 39.75
CA SER A 187 -5.65 -1.30 40.62
C SER A 187 -4.84 -0.23 39.90
N PHE A 188 -5.30 0.30 38.76
CA PHE A 188 -4.53 1.30 38.00
C PHE A 188 -4.99 2.73 38.27
N SER A 189 -4.06 3.68 38.11
CA SER A 189 -4.36 5.09 37.97
C SER A 189 -3.70 5.61 36.68
N LEU A 190 -4.52 5.98 35.71
CA LEU A 190 -4.03 6.49 34.43
C LEU A 190 -3.24 7.79 34.62
N THR A 191 -3.64 8.63 35.58
CA THR A 191 -2.96 9.87 35.87
C THR A 191 -1.52 9.68 36.34
N SER A 192 -1.24 8.65 37.16
CA SER A 192 0.12 8.35 37.61
C SER A 192 0.99 7.80 36.46
N LEU A 193 0.44 6.94 35.63
CA LEU A 193 1.14 6.37 34.48
C LEU A 193 1.51 7.40 33.42
N LEU A 194 0.63 8.36 33.17
CA LEU A 194 0.87 9.43 32.21
C LEU A 194 1.78 10.57 32.74
N GLN A 195 2.06 10.60 34.05
CA GLN A 195 3.05 11.51 34.61
C GLN A 195 4.49 11.15 34.21
N ASP A 196 4.79 9.89 33.92
CA ASP A 196 6.12 9.44 33.46
C ASP A 196 6.48 9.82 32.03
N LYS A 197 5.70 10.69 31.38
CA LYS A 197 5.99 11.46 30.14
C LYS A 197 6.47 10.69 28.91
N THR A 198 6.48 9.38 28.92
CA THR A 198 6.91 8.60 27.75
C THR A 198 5.73 8.20 26.85
N ILE A 199 4.51 8.12 27.42
CA ILE A 199 3.32 7.66 26.70
C ILE A 199 2.78 8.77 25.81
N THR A 200 2.72 8.51 24.50
CA THR A 200 2.25 9.45 23.48
C THR A 200 0.82 9.17 23.04
N GLU A 201 0.38 7.92 23.15
CA GLU A 201 -0.92 7.47 22.69
C GLU A 201 -1.48 6.39 23.61
N VAL A 202 -2.78 6.46 23.87
CA VAL A 202 -3.53 5.48 24.67
C VAL A 202 -4.52 4.78 23.74
N VAL A 203 -4.36 3.47 23.57
CA VAL A 203 -5.25 2.64 22.76
C VAL A 203 -6.20 1.88 23.69
N VAL A 204 -7.50 2.04 23.48
CA VAL A 204 -8.53 1.54 24.39
C VAL A 204 -9.44 0.55 23.69
N SER A 205 -9.64 -0.62 24.30
CA SER A 205 -10.72 -1.56 24.00
C SER A 205 -11.62 -1.70 25.21
N ASP A 206 -12.91 -1.50 25.03
CA ASP A 206 -13.92 -1.70 26.07
C ASP A 206 -14.45 -3.14 26.15
N LYS A 207 -14.06 -3.98 25.20
CA LYS A 207 -14.52 -5.37 25.08
C LYS A 207 -14.08 -6.20 26.29
N GLY A 208 -15.03 -6.94 26.85
CA GLY A 208 -14.79 -7.81 28.00
C GLY A 208 -14.79 -7.11 29.37
N PHE A 209 -15.01 -5.79 29.42
CA PHE A 209 -15.10 -5.04 30.66
C PHE A 209 -16.57 -4.90 31.15
N THR A 210 -16.75 -4.86 32.47
CA THR A 210 -18.03 -4.51 33.07
C THR A 210 -18.34 -3.02 32.90
N GLN A 211 -19.62 -2.63 32.95
CA GLN A 211 -20.02 -1.24 32.79
C GLN A 211 -19.36 -0.32 33.85
N GLU A 212 -19.21 -0.79 35.09
CA GLU A 212 -18.51 0.00 36.13
C GLU A 212 -17.06 0.30 35.79
N LYS A 213 -16.33 -0.67 35.21
CA LYS A 213 -14.96 -0.51 34.76
C LYS A 213 -14.88 0.47 33.58
N ILE A 214 -15.82 0.39 32.65
CA ILE A 214 -15.92 1.30 31.52
C ILE A 214 -16.18 2.73 32.01
N ASP A 215 -17.07 2.93 32.96
CA ASP A 215 -17.38 4.24 33.52
C ASP A 215 -16.19 4.84 34.31
N TYR A 216 -15.46 3.99 35.03
CA TYR A 216 -14.20 4.40 35.68
C TYR A 216 -13.14 4.82 34.65
N LEU A 217 -12.91 3.98 33.65
CA LEU A 217 -11.96 4.23 32.57
C LEU A 217 -12.30 5.53 31.83
N ASN A 218 -13.56 5.76 31.50
CA ASN A 218 -14.01 6.98 30.82
C ASN A 218 -13.70 8.24 31.65
N ARG A 219 -13.90 8.21 32.96
CA ARG A 219 -13.55 9.35 33.84
C ARG A 219 -12.06 9.65 33.82
N GLU A 220 -11.22 8.61 33.94
CA GLU A 220 -9.76 8.73 33.88
C GLU A 220 -9.30 9.24 32.50
N LEU A 221 -9.86 8.72 31.39
CA LEU A 221 -9.54 9.14 30.03
C LEU A 221 -9.91 10.60 29.78
N ILE A 222 -11.12 11.05 30.20
CA ILE A 222 -11.57 12.43 30.03
C ILE A 222 -10.67 13.40 30.81
N SER A 223 -10.26 13.03 32.03
CA SER A 223 -9.39 13.88 32.84
C SER A 223 -8.00 14.09 32.21
N ASN A 224 -7.49 13.07 31.52
CA ASN A 224 -6.19 13.06 30.89
C ASN A 224 -6.21 13.57 29.42
N PHE A 225 -7.35 13.42 28.71
CA PHE A 225 -7.56 14.04 27.40
C PHE A 225 -7.37 15.57 27.45
N LYS A 226 -7.85 16.20 28.50
CA LYS A 226 -7.63 17.65 28.75
C LYS A 226 -6.16 18.04 28.89
N LYS A 227 -5.26 17.08 29.14
CA LYS A 227 -3.80 17.28 29.23
C LYS A 227 -3.08 17.01 27.90
N GLY A 228 -3.82 16.77 26.80
CA GLY A 228 -3.27 16.60 25.46
C GLY A 228 -2.80 15.18 25.12
N VAL A 229 -3.26 14.16 25.85
CA VAL A 229 -2.99 12.75 25.52
C VAL A 229 -3.88 12.32 24.35
N ASN A 230 -3.29 11.70 23.33
CA ASN A 230 -4.04 11.13 22.22
C ASN A 230 -4.70 9.81 22.63
N ILE A 231 -6.01 9.74 22.51
CA ILE A 231 -6.80 8.53 22.84
C ILE A 231 -7.41 7.99 21.56
N VAL A 232 -7.14 6.72 21.26
CA VAL A 232 -7.58 6.04 20.04
C VAL A 232 -8.30 4.76 20.42
N SER A 233 -9.40 4.43 19.75
CA SER A 233 -10.04 3.13 19.92
C SER A 233 -9.15 2.00 19.37
N TYR A 234 -9.28 0.82 19.99
CA TYR A 234 -8.61 -0.40 19.51
C TYR A 234 -8.87 -0.64 18.02
N GLU A 235 -10.10 -0.48 17.57
CA GLU A 235 -10.50 -0.73 16.20
C GLU A 235 -9.81 0.24 15.22
N SER A 236 -9.80 1.53 15.52
CA SER A 236 -9.13 2.54 14.68
C SER A 236 -7.62 2.32 14.65
N PHE A 237 -7.03 1.98 15.79
CA PHE A 237 -5.61 1.67 15.87
C PHE A 237 -5.27 0.41 15.06
N TYR A 238 -6.09 -0.66 15.22
CA TYR A 238 -5.94 -1.90 14.46
C TYR A 238 -5.99 -1.66 12.96
N GLU A 239 -6.98 -0.89 12.48
CA GLU A 239 -7.11 -0.54 11.06
C GLU A 239 -5.91 0.25 10.54
N ASN A 240 -5.40 1.21 11.32
CA ASN A 240 -4.25 2.01 10.93
C ASN A 240 -2.96 1.19 10.80
N VAL A 241 -2.75 0.22 11.69
CA VAL A 241 -1.56 -0.64 11.68
C VAL A 241 -1.68 -1.74 10.63
N THR A 242 -2.83 -2.43 10.58
CA THR A 242 -2.99 -3.63 9.73
C THR A 242 -3.54 -3.34 8.33
N LEU A 243 -4.09 -2.13 8.11
CA LEU A 243 -4.69 -1.68 6.84
C LEU A 243 -5.83 -2.58 6.36
N ARG A 244 -6.57 -3.18 7.31
CA ARG A 244 -7.75 -4.02 7.10
C ARG A 244 -8.73 -3.85 8.25
N VAL A 245 -10.00 -4.17 8.04
CA VAL A 245 -11.00 -4.08 9.11
C VAL A 245 -10.81 -5.19 10.16
N PRO A 246 -11.12 -4.94 11.45
CA PRO A 246 -11.15 -5.96 12.49
C PRO A 246 -12.10 -7.11 12.15
N LYS A 247 -11.78 -8.33 12.63
CA LYS A 247 -12.62 -9.50 12.38
C LYS A 247 -14.01 -9.34 12.98
N GLU A 248 -14.09 -8.66 14.10
CA GLU A 248 -15.31 -8.41 14.85
C GLU A 248 -16.35 -7.57 14.08
N TYR A 249 -15.92 -6.84 13.05
CA TYR A 249 -16.84 -6.12 12.18
C TYR A 249 -17.67 -7.05 11.27
N LEU A 250 -17.23 -8.30 11.12
CA LEU A 250 -17.94 -9.33 10.37
C LEU A 250 -18.98 -10.07 11.23
N ASN A 251 -19.62 -9.41 12.19
CA ASN A 251 -20.73 -9.93 12.97
C ASN A 251 -22.07 -9.32 12.57
N HIS A 252 -23.15 -9.73 13.25
CA HIS A 252 -24.52 -9.37 12.91
C HIS A 252 -24.81 -7.85 12.83
N ASN A 253 -23.96 -7.03 13.42
CA ASN A 253 -24.12 -5.56 13.46
C ASN A 253 -23.11 -4.83 12.58
N PHE A 254 -22.73 -5.37 11.42
CA PHE A 254 -21.71 -4.77 10.53
C PHE A 254 -21.98 -3.29 10.22
N TYR A 255 -23.24 -2.89 10.08
CA TYR A 255 -23.65 -1.50 9.78
C TYR A 255 -23.30 -0.49 10.88
N LYS A 256 -23.02 -0.95 12.12
CA LYS A 256 -22.58 -0.07 13.20
C LYS A 256 -21.10 0.31 13.08
N ASN A 257 -20.31 -0.58 12.50
CA ASN A 257 -18.85 -0.49 12.47
C ASN A 257 -18.29 -0.19 11.07
N LEU A 258 -19.04 -0.52 10.00
CA LEU A 258 -18.63 -0.29 8.63
C LEU A 258 -19.38 0.92 8.04
N ASN A 259 -18.83 2.11 8.27
CA ASN A 259 -19.26 3.32 7.58
C ASN A 259 -18.61 3.35 6.20
N PHE A 260 -19.32 2.90 5.18
CA PHE A 260 -18.82 2.87 3.82
C PHE A 260 -18.61 4.25 3.25
N SER A 261 -17.50 4.45 2.53
CA SER A 261 -17.18 5.70 1.85
C SER A 261 -18.32 6.16 0.94
N GLN A 262 -18.69 7.44 1.01
CA GLN A 262 -19.65 8.06 0.10
C GLN A 262 -19.18 8.02 -1.36
N ASN A 263 -17.87 7.88 -1.60
CA ASN A 263 -17.31 7.76 -2.94
C ASN A 263 -17.78 6.48 -3.67
N ASN A 264 -18.29 5.48 -2.97
CA ASN A 264 -18.89 4.30 -3.62
C ASN A 264 -20.13 4.64 -4.47
N SER A 265 -20.80 5.76 -4.17
CA SER A 265 -21.99 6.25 -4.91
C SER A 265 -21.80 7.65 -5.51
N ASN A 266 -20.68 8.32 -5.27
CA ASN A 266 -20.40 9.66 -5.78
C ASN A 266 -20.16 9.62 -7.30
N ARG A 267 -21.08 10.22 -8.06
CA ARG A 267 -21.06 10.19 -9.54
C ARG A 267 -19.82 10.86 -10.14
N PHE A 268 -19.33 11.96 -9.57
CA PHE A 268 -18.14 12.65 -10.07
C PHE A 268 -16.88 11.81 -9.86
N TYR A 269 -16.73 11.21 -8.70
CA TYR A 269 -15.62 10.31 -8.40
C TYR A 269 -15.66 9.09 -9.33
N LEU A 270 -16.83 8.45 -9.48
CA LEU A 270 -17.00 7.28 -10.36
C LEU A 270 -16.79 7.64 -11.84
N PHE A 271 -17.17 8.84 -12.26
CA PHE A 271 -16.88 9.33 -13.62
C PHE A 271 -15.37 9.51 -13.82
N GLY A 272 -14.67 10.13 -12.88
CA GLY A 272 -13.21 10.29 -12.93
C GLY A 272 -12.47 8.95 -13.00
N LEU A 273 -12.87 7.98 -12.17
CA LEU A 273 -12.33 6.61 -12.24
C LEU A 273 -12.61 5.96 -13.60
N ARG A 274 -13.84 6.11 -14.12
CA ARG A 274 -14.22 5.53 -15.42
C ARG A 274 -13.39 6.13 -16.56
N PHE A 275 -13.13 7.43 -16.51
CA PHE A 275 -12.27 8.10 -17.47
C PHE A 275 -10.84 7.51 -17.44
N LEU A 276 -10.27 7.34 -16.25
CA LEU A 276 -8.95 6.70 -16.07
C LEU A 276 -8.96 5.22 -16.53
N ASP A 277 -10.01 4.48 -16.22
CA ASP A 277 -10.21 3.10 -16.67
C ASP A 277 -10.12 3.01 -18.19
N ILE A 278 -10.84 3.87 -18.91
CA ILE A 278 -10.84 3.89 -20.37
C ILE A 278 -9.47 4.28 -20.92
N LEU A 279 -8.88 5.37 -20.41
CA LEU A 279 -7.59 5.87 -20.88
C LEU A 279 -6.47 4.82 -20.72
N ILE A 280 -6.32 4.27 -19.52
CA ILE A 280 -5.27 3.29 -19.23
C ILE A 280 -5.53 1.97 -19.97
N SER A 281 -6.80 1.58 -20.12
CA SER A 281 -7.12 0.35 -20.87
C SER A 281 -6.85 0.47 -22.37
N LEU A 282 -7.08 1.62 -22.97
CA LEU A 282 -6.70 1.88 -24.37
C LEU A 282 -5.19 1.80 -24.55
N LEU A 283 -4.43 2.44 -23.67
CA LEU A 283 -2.96 2.37 -23.68
C LEU A 283 -2.48 0.93 -23.46
N GLY A 284 -3.06 0.21 -22.50
CA GLY A 284 -2.74 -1.18 -22.21
C GLY A 284 -3.02 -2.12 -23.40
N LEU A 285 -4.14 -1.93 -24.09
CA LEU A 285 -4.46 -2.69 -25.31
C LEU A 285 -3.54 -2.33 -26.49
N LEU A 286 -3.15 -1.06 -26.62
CA LEU A 286 -2.17 -0.65 -27.64
C LEU A 286 -0.83 -1.37 -27.41
N VAL A 287 -0.34 -1.39 -26.18
CA VAL A 287 0.88 -2.13 -25.81
C VAL A 287 0.69 -3.63 -26.04
N PHE A 288 -0.46 -4.18 -25.67
CA PHE A 288 -0.78 -5.59 -25.86
C PHE A 288 -0.74 -5.98 -27.34
N ILE A 289 -1.34 -5.17 -28.23
CA ILE A 289 -1.31 -5.40 -29.68
C ILE A 289 0.14 -5.41 -30.20
N GLY A 290 0.99 -4.50 -29.71
CA GLY A 290 2.42 -4.45 -30.09
C GLY A 290 3.20 -5.70 -29.66
N ILE A 291 2.87 -6.28 -28.50
CA ILE A 291 3.53 -7.47 -27.95
C ILE A 291 2.90 -8.77 -28.48
N LEU A 292 1.68 -8.72 -28.99
CA LEU A 292 0.90 -9.87 -29.40
C LEU A 292 1.62 -10.82 -30.39
N PRO A 293 2.36 -10.36 -31.42
CA PRO A 293 3.12 -11.23 -32.30
C PRO A 293 4.13 -12.12 -31.53
N ILE A 294 4.84 -11.54 -30.57
CA ILE A 294 5.81 -12.27 -29.73
C ILE A 294 5.09 -13.33 -28.88
N VAL A 295 3.95 -12.96 -28.30
CA VAL A 295 3.12 -13.87 -27.48
C VAL A 295 2.56 -15.01 -28.33
N ILE A 296 2.12 -14.74 -29.57
CA ILE A 296 1.65 -15.77 -30.52
C ILE A 296 2.77 -16.76 -30.84
N LEU A 297 3.96 -16.28 -31.18
CA LEU A 297 5.12 -17.13 -31.46
C LEU A 297 5.47 -18.00 -30.25
N GLY A 298 5.55 -17.43 -29.06
CA GLY A 298 5.80 -18.17 -27.82
C GLY A 298 4.70 -19.21 -27.53
N ASN A 299 3.44 -18.89 -27.80
CA ASN A 299 2.34 -19.85 -27.64
C ASN A 299 2.43 -21.02 -28.64
N ILE A 300 2.79 -20.76 -29.88
CA ILE A 300 2.96 -21.82 -30.92
C ILE A 300 4.11 -22.74 -30.52
N MET A 301 5.23 -22.19 -30.05
CA MET A 301 6.43 -22.98 -29.74
C MET A 301 6.27 -23.80 -28.44
N ALA A 302 5.69 -23.20 -27.40
CA ALA A 302 5.72 -23.81 -26.07
C ALA A 302 4.35 -24.31 -25.55
N ASN A 303 3.26 -23.55 -25.75
CA ASN A 303 1.94 -23.95 -25.22
C ASN A 303 1.08 -24.80 -26.18
N ARG A 304 1.27 -24.64 -27.48
CA ARG A 304 0.62 -25.43 -28.58
C ARG A 304 -0.90 -25.56 -28.38
N GLY A 305 -1.67 -24.46 -28.53
CA GLY A 305 -3.12 -24.48 -28.43
C GLY A 305 -3.77 -23.12 -28.43
N PRO A 306 -5.04 -22.98 -27.98
CA PRO A 306 -5.73 -21.70 -27.95
C PRO A 306 -4.90 -20.63 -27.25
N LEU A 307 -4.83 -19.41 -27.81
CA LEU A 307 -4.08 -18.30 -27.24
C LEU A 307 -4.79 -17.75 -26.02
N PHE A 308 -6.11 -17.59 -26.13
CA PHE A 308 -6.94 -17.03 -25.07
C PHE A 308 -7.59 -18.12 -24.21
N TYR A 309 -7.82 -17.76 -22.97
CA TYR A 309 -8.59 -18.50 -21.99
C TYR A 309 -9.68 -17.60 -21.45
N THR A 310 -10.87 -18.13 -21.32
CA THR A 310 -12.04 -17.43 -20.78
C THR A 310 -12.61 -18.17 -19.58
N GLN A 311 -13.14 -17.43 -18.61
CA GLN A 311 -13.74 -18.01 -17.42
C GLN A 311 -14.85 -17.10 -16.88
N THR A 312 -15.91 -17.67 -16.35
CA THR A 312 -16.96 -16.89 -15.68
C THR A 312 -16.47 -16.42 -14.31
N ARG A 313 -16.73 -15.16 -13.99
CA ARG A 313 -16.41 -14.52 -12.72
C ARG A 313 -17.60 -13.71 -12.20
N VAL A 314 -17.64 -13.51 -10.88
CA VAL A 314 -18.64 -12.65 -10.23
C VAL A 314 -18.15 -11.21 -10.24
N GLY A 315 -18.99 -10.33 -10.77
CA GLY A 315 -18.78 -8.89 -10.91
C GLY A 315 -19.52 -8.05 -9.88
N GLN A 316 -19.74 -6.79 -10.23
CA GLN A 316 -20.53 -5.87 -9.41
C GLN A 316 -21.96 -6.38 -9.26
N ASN A 317 -22.59 -6.14 -8.09
CA ASN A 317 -23.96 -6.57 -7.76
C ASN A 317 -24.18 -8.07 -7.93
N THR A 318 -23.13 -8.89 -7.79
CA THR A 318 -23.16 -10.35 -7.98
C THR A 318 -23.50 -10.79 -9.42
N GLU A 319 -23.44 -9.90 -10.41
CA GLU A 319 -23.64 -10.26 -11.82
C GLU A 319 -22.44 -11.02 -12.38
N ASN A 320 -22.71 -12.09 -13.14
CA ASN A 320 -21.65 -12.86 -13.76
C ASN A 320 -21.16 -12.22 -15.05
N PHE A 321 -19.85 -12.24 -15.27
CA PHE A 321 -19.22 -11.78 -16.50
C PHE A 321 -18.10 -12.76 -16.95
N THR A 322 -17.69 -12.66 -18.20
CA THR A 322 -16.61 -13.48 -18.76
C THR A 322 -15.29 -12.71 -18.71
N ILE A 323 -14.31 -13.20 -17.95
CA ILE A 323 -12.95 -12.64 -17.92
C ILE A 323 -12.12 -13.22 -19.06
N TYR A 324 -11.27 -12.40 -19.68
CA TYR A 324 -10.35 -12.79 -20.76
C TYR A 324 -8.91 -12.81 -20.24
N LYS A 325 -8.18 -13.88 -20.55
CA LYS A 325 -6.75 -14.03 -20.20
C LYS A 325 -5.98 -14.69 -21.35
N LEU A 326 -4.65 -14.56 -21.33
CA LEU A 326 -3.81 -15.48 -22.11
C LEU A 326 -3.71 -16.81 -21.39
N ARG A 327 -3.72 -17.91 -22.15
CA ARG A 327 -3.59 -19.23 -21.59
C ARG A 327 -2.17 -19.48 -21.08
N SER A 328 -2.04 -19.74 -19.80
CA SER A 328 -0.77 -20.02 -19.11
C SER A 328 -0.67 -21.46 -18.57
N MET A 329 -1.72 -22.26 -18.70
CA MET A 329 -1.79 -23.64 -18.23
C MET A 329 -1.97 -24.63 -19.41
N ILE A 330 -1.71 -25.91 -19.14
CA ILE A 330 -1.96 -27.01 -20.08
C ILE A 330 -3.44 -27.06 -20.49
N LYS A 331 -3.73 -27.71 -21.64
CA LYS A 331 -5.12 -28.00 -22.02
C LYS A 331 -5.76 -28.89 -20.96
N ASN A 332 -7.02 -28.62 -20.66
CA ASN A 332 -7.80 -29.40 -19.68
C ASN A 332 -7.23 -29.34 -18.22
N ALA A 333 -6.58 -28.25 -17.84
CA ALA A 333 -6.05 -28.07 -16.49
C ALA A 333 -7.12 -28.15 -15.36
N GLU A 334 -8.40 -28.08 -15.70
CA GLU A 334 -9.54 -28.05 -14.77
C GLU A 334 -10.55 -29.18 -14.95
N VAL A 335 -10.14 -30.31 -15.55
CA VAL A 335 -11.04 -31.51 -15.75
C VAL A 335 -11.64 -31.99 -14.42
N ASN A 336 -10.89 -31.83 -13.31
CA ASN A 336 -11.32 -32.28 -11.98
C ASN A 336 -12.04 -31.17 -11.19
N GLY A 337 -12.51 -30.13 -11.85
CA GLY A 337 -13.23 -29.03 -11.23
C GLY A 337 -12.36 -27.82 -10.85
N ALA A 338 -12.99 -26.87 -10.15
CA ALA A 338 -12.38 -25.63 -9.73
C ALA A 338 -11.44 -25.86 -8.53
N VAL A 339 -10.16 -25.55 -8.69
CA VAL A 339 -9.15 -25.62 -7.62
C VAL A 339 -8.45 -24.27 -7.49
N TRP A 340 -8.18 -23.83 -6.26
CA TRP A 340 -7.33 -22.64 -6.05
C TRP A 340 -5.91 -22.88 -6.58
N ALA A 341 -5.32 -21.84 -7.14
CA ALA A 341 -3.96 -21.93 -7.68
C ALA A 341 -2.94 -22.01 -6.53
N ASN A 342 -2.06 -23.00 -6.60
CA ASN A 342 -0.94 -23.17 -5.69
C ASN A 342 0.34 -22.53 -6.26
N LYS A 343 1.27 -22.16 -5.38
CA LYS A 343 2.54 -21.51 -5.73
C LYS A 343 3.38 -22.31 -6.71
N ASN A 344 3.33 -23.66 -6.65
CA ASN A 344 4.04 -24.59 -7.54
C ASN A 344 3.05 -25.48 -8.33
N ASP A 345 2.09 -24.87 -9.00
CA ASP A 345 1.07 -25.58 -9.75
C ASP A 345 1.68 -26.24 -11.00
N SER A 346 1.72 -27.57 -11.02
CA SER A 346 2.27 -28.37 -12.12
C SER A 346 1.52 -28.20 -13.45
N ARG A 347 0.33 -27.62 -13.44
CA ARG A 347 -0.46 -27.33 -14.64
C ARG A 347 0.07 -26.13 -15.43
N ILE A 348 0.96 -25.32 -14.83
CA ILE A 348 1.53 -24.13 -15.46
C ILE A 348 2.64 -24.54 -16.44
N THR A 349 2.53 -24.13 -17.71
CA THR A 349 3.58 -24.36 -18.70
C THR A 349 4.79 -23.44 -18.46
N SER A 350 5.96 -23.78 -19.02
CA SER A 350 7.16 -22.92 -18.90
C SER A 350 6.93 -21.51 -19.47
N PHE A 351 6.28 -21.41 -20.62
CA PHE A 351 5.89 -20.13 -21.21
C PHE A 351 4.78 -19.44 -20.41
N GLY A 352 3.84 -20.22 -19.87
CA GLY A 352 2.81 -19.73 -18.95
C GLY A 352 3.39 -19.12 -17.67
N LYS A 353 4.48 -19.68 -17.16
CA LYS A 353 5.21 -19.10 -16.02
C LYS A 353 5.81 -17.73 -16.36
N PHE A 354 6.40 -17.59 -17.56
CA PHE A 354 6.88 -16.30 -18.05
C PHE A 354 5.73 -15.29 -18.15
N LEU A 355 4.60 -15.66 -18.77
CA LEU A 355 3.43 -14.79 -18.90
C LEU A 355 2.89 -14.32 -17.53
N ARG A 356 2.80 -15.23 -16.54
CA ARG A 356 2.35 -14.92 -15.18
C ARG A 356 3.33 -14.00 -14.44
N ASN A 357 4.63 -14.29 -14.53
CA ASN A 357 5.66 -13.49 -13.87
C ASN A 357 5.67 -12.05 -14.39
N THR A 358 5.43 -11.86 -15.68
CA THR A 358 5.34 -10.54 -16.33
C THR A 358 3.94 -9.93 -16.30
N ARG A 359 2.94 -10.64 -15.77
CA ARG A 359 1.52 -10.26 -15.79
C ARG A 359 0.93 -10.05 -17.18
N LEU A 360 1.62 -10.49 -18.22
CA LEU A 360 1.14 -10.39 -19.60
C LEU A 360 -0.12 -11.24 -19.84
N ASP A 361 -0.31 -12.32 -19.06
CA ASP A 361 -1.51 -13.14 -19.11
C ASP A 361 -2.79 -12.38 -18.76
N GLU A 362 -2.71 -11.29 -18.00
CA GLU A 362 -3.84 -10.48 -17.59
C GLU A 362 -4.15 -9.29 -18.53
N PHE A 363 -3.29 -9.01 -19.55
CA PHE A 363 -3.52 -7.89 -20.49
C PHE A 363 -4.87 -7.94 -21.24
N PRO A 364 -5.40 -9.10 -21.65
CA PRO A 364 -6.72 -9.15 -22.28
C PRO A 364 -7.85 -8.61 -21.38
N GLN A 365 -7.67 -8.52 -20.06
CA GLN A 365 -8.66 -7.95 -19.14
C GLN A 365 -8.86 -6.44 -19.33
N PHE A 366 -7.93 -5.73 -19.98
CA PHE A 366 -8.19 -4.34 -20.39
C PHE A 366 -9.43 -4.22 -21.29
N PHE A 367 -9.77 -5.27 -22.05
CA PHE A 367 -11.03 -5.35 -22.79
C PHE A 367 -12.24 -5.43 -21.85
N ASN A 368 -12.16 -6.20 -20.76
CA ASN A 368 -13.23 -6.25 -19.75
C ASN A 368 -13.41 -4.88 -19.08
N ILE A 369 -12.31 -4.16 -18.84
CA ILE A 369 -12.38 -2.81 -18.26
C ILE A 369 -13.05 -1.85 -19.26
N LEU A 370 -12.67 -1.87 -20.54
CA LEU A 370 -13.32 -1.03 -21.56
C LEU A 370 -14.81 -1.32 -21.69
N LYS A 371 -15.21 -2.60 -21.65
CA LYS A 371 -16.60 -3.03 -21.67
C LYS A 371 -17.38 -2.53 -20.44
N GLY A 372 -16.72 -2.37 -19.29
CA GLY A 372 -17.32 -1.93 -18.03
C GLY A 372 -17.63 -3.05 -17.04
N ASP A 373 -17.26 -4.31 -17.38
CA ASP A 373 -17.38 -5.47 -16.48
C ASP A 373 -16.44 -5.32 -15.27
N MET A 374 -15.29 -4.65 -15.49
CA MET A 374 -14.23 -4.43 -14.51
C MET A 374 -13.81 -2.95 -14.45
N SER A 375 -13.05 -2.62 -13.42
CA SER A 375 -12.26 -1.40 -13.27
C SER A 375 -10.78 -1.74 -13.16
N LEU A 376 -9.90 -0.76 -13.25
CA LEU A 376 -8.49 -0.94 -12.90
C LEU A 376 -8.34 -1.33 -11.45
N ILE A 377 -9.11 -0.67 -10.55
CA ILE A 377 -8.99 -0.82 -9.11
C ILE A 377 -10.29 -1.37 -8.53
N GLY A 378 -10.16 -2.43 -7.74
CA GLY A 378 -11.27 -3.06 -7.03
C GLY A 378 -10.91 -4.43 -6.47
N PRO A 379 -11.82 -5.09 -5.75
CA PRO A 379 -11.65 -6.47 -5.32
C PRO A 379 -11.42 -7.41 -6.50
N ARG A 380 -10.52 -8.40 -6.34
CA ARG A 380 -10.28 -9.38 -7.41
C ARG A 380 -11.53 -10.22 -7.66
N PRO A 381 -12.00 -10.39 -8.92
CA PRO A 381 -13.19 -11.18 -9.21
C PRO A 381 -12.94 -12.67 -8.97
N GLU A 382 -13.82 -13.31 -8.21
CA GLU A 382 -13.77 -14.74 -7.89
C GLU A 382 -14.74 -15.55 -8.75
N ARG A 383 -14.56 -16.87 -8.80
CA ARG A 383 -15.42 -17.81 -9.53
C ARG A 383 -16.75 -17.97 -8.80
N PRO A 384 -17.88 -18.14 -9.51
CA PRO A 384 -19.19 -18.32 -8.89
C PRO A 384 -19.24 -19.50 -7.89
N GLU A 385 -18.53 -20.60 -8.19
CA GLU A 385 -18.46 -21.76 -7.32
C GLU A 385 -17.80 -21.44 -5.98
N PHE A 386 -16.70 -20.66 -6.02
CA PHE A 386 -15.99 -20.24 -4.82
C PHE A 386 -16.80 -19.20 -4.03
N VAL A 387 -17.42 -18.21 -4.72
CA VAL A 387 -18.28 -17.21 -4.07
C VAL A 387 -19.39 -17.88 -3.28
N LYS A 388 -20.11 -18.83 -3.91
CA LYS A 388 -21.19 -19.57 -3.24
C LYS A 388 -20.70 -20.32 -2.00
N SER A 389 -19.53 -20.94 -2.06
CA SER A 389 -18.94 -21.65 -0.90
C SER A 389 -18.49 -20.68 0.20
N LEU A 390 -17.90 -19.53 -0.18
CA LEU A 390 -17.38 -18.54 0.76
C LEU A 390 -18.52 -17.74 1.44
N GLU A 391 -19.60 -17.42 0.71
CA GLU A 391 -20.79 -16.78 1.28
C GLU A 391 -21.50 -17.65 2.34
N ALA A 392 -21.43 -18.97 2.18
CA ALA A 392 -21.99 -19.90 3.17
C ALA A 392 -21.15 -19.97 4.47
N GLN A 393 -19.88 -19.58 4.45
CA GLN A 393 -18.93 -19.76 5.54
C GLN A 393 -18.43 -18.46 6.15
N ILE A 394 -18.37 -17.37 5.35
CA ILE A 394 -17.86 -16.08 5.77
C ILE A 394 -19.00 -15.07 5.73
N PRO A 395 -19.41 -14.52 6.88
CA PRO A 395 -20.47 -13.52 6.96
C PRO A 395 -20.13 -12.30 6.08
N PHE A 396 -21.15 -11.77 5.40
CA PHE A 396 -21.06 -10.54 4.59
C PHE A 396 -20.05 -10.59 3.43
N TYR A 397 -19.65 -11.79 2.99
CA TYR A 397 -18.72 -11.94 1.86
C TYR A 397 -19.18 -11.21 0.59
N SER A 398 -20.49 -11.15 0.33
CA SER A 398 -21.11 -10.47 -0.81
C SER A 398 -20.92 -8.94 -0.82
N ILE A 399 -20.60 -8.30 0.32
CA ILE A 399 -20.39 -6.84 0.37
C ILE A 399 -19.27 -6.41 -0.57
N ARG A 400 -18.27 -7.25 -0.83
CA ARG A 400 -17.19 -6.96 -1.77
C ARG A 400 -17.65 -6.72 -3.21
N HIS A 401 -18.85 -7.18 -3.56
CA HIS A 401 -19.45 -7.02 -4.89
C HIS A 401 -20.22 -5.70 -5.07
N VAL A 402 -20.27 -4.84 -4.06
CA VAL A 402 -20.89 -3.50 -4.16
C VAL A 402 -20.14 -2.62 -5.15
N VAL A 403 -18.84 -2.81 -5.29
CA VAL A 403 -17.99 -2.10 -6.25
C VAL A 403 -17.60 -3.01 -7.41
N ARG A 404 -17.20 -2.39 -8.54
CA ARG A 404 -16.68 -3.17 -9.68
C ARG A 404 -15.43 -3.94 -9.29
N PRO A 405 -15.28 -5.19 -9.75
CA PRO A 405 -14.05 -5.93 -9.55
C PRO A 405 -12.89 -5.27 -10.30
N GLY A 406 -11.68 -5.38 -9.73
CA GLY A 406 -10.50 -4.73 -10.24
C GLY A 406 -9.47 -5.69 -10.88
N LEU A 407 -8.70 -5.14 -11.83
CA LEU A 407 -7.47 -5.77 -12.31
C LEU A 407 -6.44 -5.84 -11.17
N THR A 408 -6.35 -4.77 -10.39
CA THR A 408 -5.62 -4.69 -9.13
C THR A 408 -6.54 -4.22 -8.00
N GLY A 409 -6.12 -4.39 -6.74
CA GLY A 409 -6.91 -3.97 -5.60
C GLY A 409 -6.14 -4.00 -4.28
N TRP A 410 -6.72 -3.41 -3.25
CA TRP A 410 -6.08 -3.25 -1.95
C TRP A 410 -5.66 -4.58 -1.31
N ALA A 411 -6.52 -5.60 -1.38
CA ALA A 411 -6.17 -6.95 -0.96
C ALA A 411 -5.02 -7.52 -1.79
N GLN A 412 -5.03 -7.35 -3.12
CA GLN A 412 -4.03 -7.91 -4.01
C GLN A 412 -2.61 -7.36 -3.76
N VAL A 413 -2.49 -6.09 -3.38
CA VAL A 413 -1.18 -5.44 -3.14
C VAL A 413 -0.68 -5.60 -1.70
N ASN A 414 -1.53 -6.00 -0.74
CA ASN A 414 -1.16 -6.19 0.66
C ASN A 414 -1.19 -7.66 1.11
N TYR A 415 -2.04 -8.49 0.48
CA TYR A 415 -2.25 -9.90 0.84
C TYR A 415 -2.52 -10.75 -0.42
N PRO A 416 -1.49 -11.10 -1.19
CA PRO A 416 -1.66 -11.64 -2.54
C PRO A 416 -2.24 -13.06 -2.61
N TYR A 417 -2.04 -13.90 -1.59
CA TYR A 417 -2.47 -15.30 -1.58
C TYR A 417 -3.51 -15.56 -0.50
N ALA A 418 -4.50 -16.39 -0.82
CA ALA A 418 -5.51 -16.87 0.10
C ALA A 418 -6.04 -18.22 -0.43
N ASN A 419 -5.64 -19.31 0.20
CA ASN A 419 -5.94 -20.69 -0.19
C ASN A 419 -6.79 -21.42 0.87
N THR A 420 -6.89 -20.88 2.09
CA THR A 420 -7.75 -21.38 3.16
C THR A 420 -8.92 -20.42 3.40
N ILE A 421 -9.92 -20.87 4.14
CA ILE A 421 -11.09 -20.05 4.47
C ILE A 421 -10.68 -18.85 5.34
N GLU A 422 -9.78 -19.05 6.30
CA GLU A 422 -9.25 -17.99 7.16
C GLU A 422 -8.47 -16.94 6.36
N GLU A 423 -7.71 -17.39 5.38
CA GLU A 423 -7.00 -16.50 4.46
C GLU A 423 -7.96 -15.72 3.55
N GLN A 424 -9.06 -16.36 3.09
CA GLN A 424 -10.11 -15.69 2.33
C GLN A 424 -10.90 -14.69 3.19
N GLU A 425 -11.15 -14.97 4.46
CA GLU A 425 -11.70 -14.02 5.43
C GLU A 425 -10.75 -12.82 5.60
N THR A 426 -9.47 -13.10 5.77
CA THR A 426 -8.44 -12.03 5.86
C THR A 426 -8.42 -11.16 4.60
N LYS A 427 -8.48 -11.77 3.42
CA LYS A 427 -8.56 -11.06 2.15
C LYS A 427 -9.82 -10.20 2.03
N LEU A 428 -10.98 -10.73 2.46
CA LEU A 428 -12.22 -9.97 2.54
C LEU A 428 -12.06 -8.72 3.41
N ARG A 429 -11.39 -8.82 4.54
CA ARG A 429 -11.16 -7.71 5.46
C ARG A 429 -10.35 -6.58 4.83
N TYR A 430 -9.41 -6.88 3.92
CA TYR A 430 -8.73 -5.87 3.09
C TYR A 430 -9.67 -5.28 2.02
N ASP A 431 -10.50 -6.10 1.39
CA ASP A 431 -11.48 -5.63 0.39
C ASP A 431 -12.50 -4.68 1.05
N LEU A 432 -12.98 -5.01 2.26
CA LEU A 432 -13.91 -4.17 3.02
C LEU A 432 -13.27 -2.86 3.49
N TYR A 433 -11.99 -2.90 3.88
CA TYR A 433 -11.23 -1.69 4.20
C TYR A 433 -11.15 -0.75 3.00
N TYR A 434 -10.89 -1.29 1.81
CA TYR A 434 -10.94 -0.49 0.58
C TYR A 434 -12.31 0.14 0.35
N ILE A 435 -13.39 -0.61 0.48
CA ILE A 435 -14.76 -0.10 0.28
C ILE A 435 -15.12 0.96 1.32
N LYS A 436 -14.61 0.80 2.56
CA LYS A 436 -14.81 1.74 3.67
C LYS A 436 -14.04 3.04 3.48
N GLU A 437 -12.77 2.96 3.11
CA GLU A 437 -11.84 4.11 3.05
C GLU A 437 -11.60 4.61 1.62
N ARG A 438 -12.40 4.15 0.66
CA ARG A 438 -12.23 4.44 -0.77
C ARG A 438 -12.20 5.94 -1.05
N ASP A 439 -11.07 6.40 -1.58
CA ASP A 439 -10.86 7.76 -2.05
C ASP A 439 -9.80 7.79 -3.17
N THR A 440 -9.61 8.95 -3.79
CA THR A 440 -8.64 9.16 -4.89
C THR A 440 -7.20 8.89 -4.45
N LEU A 441 -6.85 9.21 -3.20
CA LEU A 441 -5.50 8.97 -2.69
C LEU A 441 -5.24 7.48 -2.48
N MET A 442 -6.25 6.74 -2.00
CA MET A 442 -6.16 5.29 -1.83
C MET A 442 -6.04 4.59 -3.19
N ASP A 443 -6.80 5.01 -4.18
CA ASP A 443 -6.71 4.49 -5.54
C ASP A 443 -5.31 4.74 -6.12
N PHE A 444 -4.77 5.93 -5.96
CA PHE A 444 -3.40 6.24 -6.38
C PHE A 444 -2.35 5.38 -5.66
N LYS A 445 -2.50 5.17 -4.35
CA LYS A 445 -1.62 4.26 -3.58
C LYS A 445 -1.67 2.83 -4.11
N ILE A 446 -2.86 2.33 -4.49
CA ILE A 446 -3.01 1.00 -5.07
C ILE A 446 -2.26 0.90 -6.40
N LEU A 447 -2.40 1.89 -7.29
CA LEU A 447 -1.69 1.91 -8.57
C LEU A 447 -0.17 1.90 -8.37
N ILE A 448 0.36 2.75 -7.50
CA ILE A 448 1.80 2.80 -7.20
C ILE A 448 2.28 1.45 -6.62
N LYS A 449 1.57 0.88 -5.64
CA LYS A 449 1.91 -0.43 -5.07
C LYS A 449 1.85 -1.54 -6.12
N THR A 450 0.90 -1.47 -7.06
CA THR A 450 0.79 -2.44 -8.15
C THR A 450 2.03 -2.38 -9.05
N ILE A 451 2.45 -1.18 -9.48
CA ILE A 451 3.67 -1.00 -10.26
C ILE A 451 4.88 -1.56 -9.50
N THR A 452 5.01 -1.24 -8.21
CA THR A 452 6.07 -1.77 -7.36
C THR A 452 6.04 -3.30 -7.29
N THR A 453 4.86 -3.89 -7.10
CA THR A 453 4.67 -5.36 -7.00
C THR A 453 5.06 -6.06 -8.31
N VAL A 454 4.71 -5.48 -9.46
CA VAL A 454 5.07 -6.00 -10.78
C VAL A 454 6.58 -5.89 -11.00
N LEU A 455 7.18 -4.72 -10.76
CA LEU A 455 8.61 -4.48 -10.99
C LEU A 455 9.52 -5.35 -10.12
N PHE A 456 9.12 -5.64 -8.88
CA PHE A 456 9.92 -6.44 -7.95
C PHE A 456 9.50 -7.91 -7.86
N TYR A 457 8.64 -8.39 -8.77
CA TYR A 457 8.15 -9.78 -8.79
C TYR A 457 7.56 -10.26 -7.46
N ARG A 458 6.97 -9.37 -6.66
CA ARG A 458 6.39 -9.70 -5.34
C ARG A 458 4.97 -10.26 -5.41
N GLY A 459 4.40 -10.40 -6.57
CA GLY A 459 3.00 -10.81 -6.80
C GLY A 459 2.79 -12.31 -7.01
N GLN A 460 3.73 -13.18 -6.60
CA GLN A 460 3.63 -14.66 -6.70
C GLN A 460 3.99 -15.34 -5.41
#